data_7b5626795dc85944f1d0bee764400f9e
#
_entry.id   7b5626795dc85944f1d0bee764400f9e
#
_cell.length_a   1.000
_cell.length_b   1.000
_cell.length_c   1.000
_cell.angle_alpha   90.00
_cell.angle_beta   90.00
_cell.angle_gamma   90.00
#
_symmetry.space_group_name_H-M   'P 1'
#
loop_
_entity.id
_entity.type
_entity.pdbx_description
1 polymer ?
#
loop_
_entity_poly.entity_id
_entity_poly.type
_entity_poly.pdbx_seq_one_letter_code
_entity_poly.pdbx_strand_id
1 'polypeptide(L)'
;MSNGFYTEIPTNLLFFDCSGQTDEIWYYEIPLPQGRKKYTKTKPIQDEDFADSIGWWKNRQENERAWKYNFREAYHQAIKEATLHWDAANKAEETANQCVKTAKNLAEKIQRLRNSILDFSPAEKNARIQAEIEALKDEITQTQLEEQRQREILKDEQAKGDAIYWAIYNLDRKNPNSQQDFEHLPPEQLLADILEKDKRVAEIMAEIRQLLKSDS
;
A
#
# COMPACT_ATOMS: atom_id res chain seq x y z
N MET A 1 32.89 -20.87 -12.42
CA MET A 1 32.70 -20.59 -10.98
C MET A 1 31.31 -20.02 -10.83
N SER A 2 30.35 -20.81 -10.40
CA SER A 2 28.98 -20.34 -10.20
C SER A 2 28.93 -19.52 -8.91
N ASN A 3 28.67 -18.24 -9.02
CA ASN A 3 28.29 -17.43 -7.86
C ASN A 3 26.88 -17.84 -7.43
N GLY A 4 26.79 -18.89 -6.62
CA GLY A 4 25.52 -19.31 -6.03
C GLY A 4 24.95 -18.20 -5.14
N PHE A 5 23.66 -17.97 -5.22
CA PHE A 5 22.95 -17.07 -4.32
C PHE A 5 23.01 -17.61 -2.90
N TYR A 6 23.63 -16.86 -1.97
CA TYR A 6 23.78 -17.24 -0.56
C TYR A 6 23.00 -16.26 0.31
N THR A 7 21.70 -16.19 0.13
CA THR A 7 20.87 -15.34 0.97
C THR A 7 19.87 -16.18 1.76
N GLU A 8 19.60 -15.76 2.99
CA GLU A 8 18.48 -16.29 3.77
C GLU A 8 17.14 -15.67 3.36
N ILE A 9 17.18 -14.68 2.46
CA ILE A 9 16.02 -13.98 1.94
C ILE A 9 15.45 -14.79 0.77
N PRO A 10 14.14 -15.06 0.75
CA PRO A 10 13.49 -15.66 -0.41
C PRO A 10 13.78 -14.83 -1.66
N THR A 11 14.19 -15.48 -2.74
CA THR A 11 14.56 -14.81 -4.00
C THR A 11 13.59 -15.23 -5.08
N ASN A 12 13.08 -14.28 -5.84
CA ASN A 12 12.20 -14.50 -6.95
C ASN A 12 12.96 -14.31 -8.28
N LEU A 13 12.71 -15.20 -9.24
CA LEU A 13 13.14 -15.07 -10.62
C LEU A 13 11.93 -14.64 -11.44
N LEU A 14 12.05 -13.54 -12.16
CA LEU A 14 10.99 -12.99 -12.99
C LEU A 14 11.29 -13.25 -14.46
N PHE A 15 10.33 -13.82 -15.17
CA PHE A 15 10.39 -14.05 -16.61
C PHE A 15 9.30 -13.21 -17.28
N PHE A 16 9.70 -12.46 -18.30
CA PHE A 16 8.80 -11.59 -19.04
C PHE A 16 8.63 -12.10 -20.46
N ASP A 17 7.38 -12.19 -20.91
CA ASP A 17 7.02 -12.41 -22.29
C ASP A 17 6.53 -11.08 -22.89
N CYS A 18 7.22 -10.60 -23.91
CA CYS A 18 6.91 -9.34 -24.59
C CYS A 18 6.04 -9.54 -25.85
N SER A 19 5.46 -10.72 -26.05
CA SER A 19 4.68 -11.05 -27.26
C SER A 19 3.31 -10.37 -27.30
N GLY A 20 2.80 -9.88 -26.15
CA GLY A 20 1.49 -9.27 -26.06
C GLY A 20 1.17 -8.68 -24.68
N GLN A 21 -0.09 -8.35 -24.49
CA GLN A 21 -0.61 -7.88 -23.21
C GLN A 21 -0.67 -9.04 -22.22
N THR A 22 -0.32 -8.76 -20.95
CA THR A 22 -0.37 -9.76 -19.87
C THR A 22 -1.81 -10.06 -19.48
N ASP A 23 -2.22 -11.29 -19.66
CA ASP A 23 -3.53 -11.79 -19.22
C ASP A 23 -3.45 -12.52 -17.89
N GLU A 24 -2.43 -13.37 -17.74
CA GLU A 24 -2.21 -14.21 -16.58
C GLU A 24 -0.75 -14.12 -16.13
N ILE A 25 -0.55 -14.15 -14.82
CA ILE A 25 0.78 -14.23 -14.20
C ILE A 25 0.85 -15.58 -13.51
N TRP A 26 1.84 -16.39 -13.89
CA TRP A 26 2.07 -17.70 -13.33
C TRP A 26 3.17 -17.65 -12.26
N TYR A 27 2.92 -18.32 -11.17
CA TYR A 27 3.84 -18.48 -10.05
C TYR A 27 4.21 -19.96 -9.90
N TYR A 28 5.45 -20.21 -9.53
CA TYR A 28 5.93 -21.55 -9.17
C TYR A 28 6.89 -21.47 -8.00
N GLU A 29 6.60 -22.20 -6.93
CA GLU A 29 7.48 -22.33 -5.77
C GLU A 29 8.40 -23.51 -5.93
N ILE A 30 9.71 -23.26 -5.89
CA ILE A 30 10.72 -24.34 -5.85
C ILE A 30 10.90 -24.74 -4.40
N PRO A 31 10.51 -25.98 -4.02
CA PRO A 31 10.63 -26.42 -2.64
C PRO A 31 12.08 -26.65 -2.27
N LEU A 32 12.38 -26.48 -1.00
CA LEU A 32 13.66 -26.93 -0.49
C LEU A 32 13.76 -28.46 -0.53
N PRO A 33 14.93 -29.04 -0.87
CA PRO A 33 15.14 -30.49 -0.81
C PRO A 33 14.84 -31.04 0.57
N GLN A 34 14.36 -32.28 0.63
CA GLN A 34 13.96 -32.91 1.87
C GLN A 34 15.08 -32.88 2.93
N GLY A 35 14.73 -32.46 4.14
CA GLY A 35 15.67 -32.31 5.26
C GLY A 35 16.52 -31.02 5.23
N ARG A 36 16.31 -30.13 4.28
CA ARG A 36 16.99 -28.82 4.23
C ARG A 36 16.06 -27.70 4.65
N LYS A 37 16.58 -26.79 5.46
CA LYS A 37 15.87 -25.55 5.84
C LYS A 37 16.25 -24.34 4.97
N LYS A 38 17.41 -24.42 4.31
CA LYS A 38 17.93 -23.38 3.40
C LYS A 38 19.05 -23.92 2.51
N TYR A 39 19.32 -23.21 1.42
CA TYR A 39 20.56 -23.40 0.65
C TYR A 39 21.72 -22.69 1.35
N THR A 40 22.93 -23.25 1.24
CA THR A 40 24.14 -22.71 1.86
C THR A 40 25.28 -22.68 0.86
N LYS A 41 26.37 -21.98 1.20
CA LYS A 41 27.59 -21.95 0.37
C LYS A 41 28.16 -23.34 0.08
N THR A 42 28.06 -24.26 1.03
CA THR A 42 28.55 -25.64 0.90
C THR A 42 27.52 -26.58 0.26
N LYS A 43 26.26 -26.17 0.23
CA LYS A 43 25.13 -26.91 -0.39
C LYS A 43 24.26 -25.94 -1.16
N PRO A 44 24.77 -25.37 -2.28
CA PRO A 44 24.02 -24.42 -3.09
C PRO A 44 22.85 -25.11 -3.81
N ILE A 45 21.98 -24.32 -4.43
CA ILE A 45 20.96 -24.81 -5.35
C ILE A 45 21.67 -25.46 -6.55
N GLN A 46 21.14 -26.57 -7.02
CA GLN A 46 21.66 -27.33 -8.16
C GLN A 46 20.67 -27.30 -9.32
N ASP A 47 21.14 -27.65 -10.51
CA ASP A 47 20.29 -27.69 -11.72
C ASP A 47 19.14 -28.70 -11.57
N GLU A 48 19.36 -29.79 -10.82
CA GLU A 48 18.37 -30.82 -10.53
C GLU A 48 17.18 -30.27 -9.71
N ASP A 49 17.44 -29.28 -8.86
CA ASP A 49 16.39 -28.62 -8.05
C ASP A 49 15.35 -27.88 -8.93
N PHE A 50 15.71 -27.59 -10.20
CA PHE A 50 14.83 -26.96 -11.17
C PHE A 50 14.12 -27.94 -12.11
N ALA A 51 14.42 -29.23 -12.06
CA ALA A 51 13.89 -30.22 -13.00
C ALA A 51 12.37 -30.21 -13.08
N ASP A 52 11.70 -30.20 -11.92
CA ASP A 52 10.24 -30.16 -11.84
C ASP A 52 9.66 -28.87 -12.44
N SER A 53 10.26 -27.73 -12.15
CA SER A 53 9.80 -26.43 -12.66
C SER A 53 10.01 -26.29 -14.17
N ILE A 54 11.10 -26.84 -14.71
CA ILE A 54 11.37 -26.89 -16.16
C ILE A 54 10.37 -27.80 -16.88
N GLY A 55 10.05 -28.96 -16.27
CA GLY A 55 9.02 -29.85 -16.76
C GLY A 55 7.64 -29.21 -16.80
N TRP A 56 7.26 -28.55 -15.70
CA TRP A 56 6.03 -27.83 -15.56
C TRP A 56 5.91 -26.65 -16.54
N TRP A 57 6.99 -25.93 -16.81
CA TRP A 57 7.02 -24.78 -17.71
C TRP A 57 6.48 -25.08 -19.11
N LYS A 58 6.69 -26.31 -19.60
CA LYS A 58 6.26 -26.75 -20.93
C LYS A 58 4.74 -27.00 -21.01
N ASN A 59 4.12 -27.33 -19.89
CA ASN A 59 2.68 -27.59 -19.77
C ASN A 59 2.18 -27.06 -18.43
N ARG A 60 2.00 -25.75 -18.32
CA ARG A 60 1.63 -25.05 -17.08
C ARG A 60 0.23 -25.45 -16.64
N GLN A 61 0.11 -26.00 -15.45
CA GLN A 61 -1.12 -26.32 -14.75
C GLN A 61 -1.02 -25.93 -13.29
N GLU A 62 -2.14 -25.55 -12.68
CA GLU A 62 -2.17 -25.26 -11.26
C GLU A 62 -2.02 -26.55 -10.45
N ASN A 63 -1.22 -26.50 -9.39
CA ASN A 63 -0.97 -27.57 -8.44
C ASN A 63 -0.58 -27.00 -7.07
N GLU A 64 -0.13 -27.83 -6.14
CA GLU A 64 0.27 -27.40 -4.79
C GLU A 64 1.38 -26.32 -4.77
N ARG A 65 2.22 -26.27 -5.81
CA ARG A 65 3.40 -25.39 -5.93
C ARG A 65 3.24 -24.33 -7.01
N ALA A 66 2.25 -24.48 -7.87
CA ALA A 66 2.02 -23.62 -9.01
C ALA A 66 0.60 -23.08 -9.00
N TRP A 67 0.48 -21.78 -9.14
CA TRP A 67 -0.81 -21.11 -9.25
C TRP A 67 -0.74 -19.96 -10.27
N LYS A 68 -1.88 -19.50 -10.68
CA LYS A 68 -1.98 -18.35 -11.58
C LYS A 68 -2.76 -17.21 -10.95
N TYR A 69 -2.43 -16.02 -11.38
CA TYR A 69 -3.18 -14.81 -11.11
C TYR A 69 -3.76 -14.28 -12.41
N ASN A 70 -5.08 -14.20 -12.49
CA ASN A 70 -5.79 -13.63 -13.63
C ASN A 70 -5.64 -12.10 -13.60
N PHE A 71 -4.55 -11.61 -14.18
CA PHE A 71 -4.20 -10.18 -14.15
C PHE A 71 -5.22 -9.34 -14.92
N ARG A 72 -5.68 -9.82 -16.09
CA ARG A 72 -6.65 -9.09 -16.91
C ARG A 72 -7.96 -8.84 -16.16
N GLU A 73 -8.50 -9.85 -15.52
CA GLU A 73 -9.74 -9.72 -14.75
C GLU A 73 -9.56 -8.78 -13.56
N ALA A 74 -8.47 -8.95 -12.80
CA ALA A 74 -8.15 -8.07 -11.69
C ALA A 74 -7.95 -6.62 -12.13
N TYR A 75 -7.32 -6.41 -13.29
CA TYR A 75 -7.15 -5.08 -13.88
C TYR A 75 -8.49 -4.42 -14.20
N HIS A 76 -9.39 -5.13 -14.88
CA HIS A 76 -10.72 -4.60 -15.19
C HIS A 76 -11.54 -4.29 -13.95
N GLN A 77 -11.47 -5.17 -12.95
CA GLN A 77 -12.15 -4.94 -11.67
C GLN A 77 -11.59 -3.73 -10.94
N ALA A 78 -10.25 -3.62 -10.84
CA ALA A 78 -9.59 -2.50 -10.18
C ALA A 78 -9.88 -1.16 -10.89
N ILE A 79 -9.85 -1.12 -12.22
CA ILE A 79 -10.22 0.08 -12.98
C ILE A 79 -11.67 0.49 -12.67
N LYS A 80 -12.59 -0.48 -12.69
CA LYS A 80 -14.01 -0.20 -12.40
C LYS A 80 -14.20 0.40 -11.01
N GLU A 81 -13.53 -0.15 -10.01
CA GLU A 81 -13.61 0.34 -8.63
C GLU A 81 -12.86 1.67 -8.44
N ALA A 82 -11.63 1.80 -8.95
CA ALA A 82 -10.83 3.00 -8.84
C ALA A 82 -11.50 4.20 -9.54
N THR A 83 -12.15 3.98 -10.69
CA THR A 83 -12.85 5.04 -11.43
C THR A 83 -13.90 5.74 -10.58
N LEU A 84 -14.62 5.02 -9.71
CA LEU A 84 -15.61 5.64 -8.82
C LEU A 84 -14.98 6.67 -7.89
N HIS A 85 -13.80 6.38 -7.38
CA HIS A 85 -13.04 7.28 -6.51
C HIS A 85 -12.42 8.43 -7.30
N TRP A 86 -11.83 8.15 -8.45
CA TRP A 86 -11.28 9.20 -9.31
C TRP A 86 -12.35 10.18 -9.84
N ASP A 87 -13.55 9.70 -10.16
CA ASP A 87 -14.67 10.56 -10.55
C ASP A 87 -15.12 11.43 -9.38
N ALA A 88 -15.16 10.88 -8.16
CA ALA A 88 -15.45 11.67 -6.96
C ALA A 88 -14.36 12.72 -6.68
N ALA A 89 -13.08 12.35 -6.87
CA ALA A 89 -11.95 13.28 -6.77
C ALA A 89 -12.06 14.42 -7.81
N ASN A 90 -12.32 14.10 -9.07
CA ASN A 90 -12.50 15.09 -10.13
C ASN A 90 -13.65 16.06 -9.83
N LYS A 91 -14.76 15.53 -9.33
CA LYS A 91 -15.91 16.37 -8.94
C LYS A 91 -15.56 17.32 -7.78
N ALA A 92 -14.81 16.82 -6.79
CA ALA A 92 -14.34 17.66 -5.69
C ALA A 92 -13.38 18.75 -6.19
N GLU A 93 -12.50 18.42 -7.13
CA GLU A 93 -11.61 19.40 -7.77
C GLU A 93 -12.38 20.50 -8.52
N GLU A 94 -13.38 20.13 -9.31
CA GLU A 94 -14.23 21.07 -10.01
C GLU A 94 -14.95 22.01 -9.04
N THR A 95 -15.47 21.46 -7.93
CA THR A 95 -16.15 22.24 -6.88
C THR A 95 -15.17 23.18 -6.19
N ALA A 96 -13.99 22.72 -5.81
CA ALA A 96 -12.95 23.57 -5.22
C ALA A 96 -12.55 24.72 -6.15
N ASN A 97 -12.35 24.43 -7.44
CA ASN A 97 -12.01 25.42 -8.45
C ASN A 97 -13.16 26.46 -8.65
N GLN A 98 -14.41 26.03 -8.51
CA GLN A 98 -15.56 26.93 -8.55
C GLN A 98 -15.59 27.83 -7.32
N CYS A 99 -15.29 27.32 -6.12
CA CYS A 99 -15.16 28.12 -4.90
C CYS A 99 -14.10 29.21 -5.05
N VAL A 100 -12.93 28.90 -5.63
CA VAL A 100 -11.88 29.90 -5.90
C VAL A 100 -12.39 31.02 -6.81
N LYS A 101 -13.10 30.69 -7.89
CA LYS A 101 -13.68 31.69 -8.81
C LYS A 101 -14.71 32.55 -8.09
N THR A 102 -15.57 31.93 -7.29
CA THR A 102 -16.60 32.65 -6.53
C THR A 102 -15.97 33.62 -5.53
N ALA A 103 -14.98 33.15 -4.73
CA ALA A 103 -14.27 34.00 -3.77
C ALA A 103 -13.58 35.20 -4.47
N LYS A 104 -12.99 34.99 -5.64
CA LYS A 104 -12.39 36.07 -6.44
C LYS A 104 -13.43 37.09 -6.89
N ASN A 105 -14.58 36.66 -7.40
CA ASN A 105 -15.65 37.54 -7.85
C ASN A 105 -16.22 38.39 -6.68
N LEU A 106 -16.39 37.76 -5.51
CA LEU A 106 -16.81 38.42 -4.28
C LEU A 106 -15.80 39.49 -3.83
N ALA A 107 -14.50 39.16 -3.89
CA ALA A 107 -13.44 40.11 -3.56
C ALA A 107 -13.42 41.33 -4.51
N GLU A 108 -13.62 41.10 -5.80
CA GLU A 108 -13.77 42.18 -6.78
C GLU A 108 -15.02 43.07 -6.50
N LYS A 109 -16.13 42.46 -6.09
CA LYS A 109 -17.35 43.19 -5.68
C LYS A 109 -17.07 44.05 -4.44
N ILE A 110 -16.40 43.52 -3.44
CA ILE A 110 -15.97 44.29 -2.26
C ILE A 110 -15.13 45.50 -2.68
N GLN A 111 -14.17 45.29 -3.59
CA GLN A 111 -13.33 46.41 -4.05
C GLN A 111 -14.12 47.50 -4.75
N ARG A 112 -15.13 47.16 -5.59
CA ARG A 112 -16.02 48.12 -6.22
C ARG A 112 -16.85 48.87 -5.19
N LEU A 113 -17.39 48.19 -4.17
CA LEU A 113 -18.14 48.80 -3.08
C LEU A 113 -17.27 49.77 -2.28
N ARG A 114 -16.06 49.40 -1.93
CA ARG A 114 -15.10 50.30 -1.26
C ARG A 114 -14.82 51.56 -2.07
N ASN A 115 -14.62 51.40 -3.36
CA ASN A 115 -14.37 52.56 -4.25
C ASN A 115 -15.61 53.46 -4.42
N SER A 116 -16.82 52.97 -4.07
CA SER A 116 -18.06 53.76 -4.11
C SER A 116 -18.32 54.57 -2.84
N ILE A 117 -17.55 54.34 -1.78
CA ILE A 117 -17.63 55.14 -0.55
C ILE A 117 -16.92 56.47 -0.83
N LEU A 118 -17.71 57.57 -0.89
CA LEU A 118 -17.18 58.89 -1.07
C LEU A 118 -17.21 59.64 0.26
N ASP A 119 -16.24 60.49 0.52
CA ASP A 119 -16.10 61.28 1.76
C ASP A 119 -17.31 62.18 2.05
N PHE A 120 -18.07 62.53 1.01
CA PHE A 120 -19.25 63.39 1.11
C PHE A 120 -20.59 62.62 1.03
N SER A 121 -20.61 61.29 1.11
CA SER A 121 -21.84 60.50 1.08
C SER A 121 -22.57 60.58 2.45
N PRO A 122 -23.93 60.52 2.47
CA PRO A 122 -24.68 60.46 3.72
C PRO A 122 -24.22 59.29 4.59
N ALA A 123 -24.07 59.51 5.90
CA ALA A 123 -23.54 58.52 6.83
C ALA A 123 -24.33 57.18 6.80
N GLU A 124 -25.67 57.24 6.64
CA GLU A 124 -26.52 56.05 6.49
C GLU A 124 -26.18 55.21 5.24
N LYS A 125 -25.85 55.84 4.11
CA LYS A 125 -25.46 55.12 2.87
C LYS A 125 -24.15 54.43 3.05
N ASN A 126 -23.16 55.07 3.66
CA ASN A 126 -21.85 54.47 3.94
C ASN A 126 -21.98 53.32 4.95
N ALA A 127 -22.85 53.42 5.98
CA ALA A 127 -23.11 52.32 6.92
C ALA A 127 -23.73 51.10 6.23
N ARG A 128 -24.66 51.27 5.29
CA ARG A 128 -25.23 50.17 4.50
C ARG A 128 -24.18 49.46 3.63
N ILE A 129 -23.33 50.24 2.93
CA ILE A 129 -22.24 49.67 2.13
C ILE A 129 -21.25 48.91 3.00
N GLN A 130 -20.94 49.42 4.18
CA GLN A 130 -20.05 48.75 5.14
C GLN A 130 -20.64 47.41 5.59
N ALA A 131 -21.93 47.36 5.92
CA ALA A 131 -22.64 46.13 6.29
C ALA A 131 -22.64 45.11 5.13
N GLU A 132 -22.84 45.57 3.86
CA GLU A 132 -22.75 44.69 2.69
C GLU A 132 -21.33 44.14 2.51
N ILE A 133 -20.29 44.93 2.73
CA ILE A 133 -18.90 44.48 2.66
C ILE A 133 -18.62 43.40 3.73
N GLU A 134 -19.10 43.57 4.95
CA GLU A 134 -18.91 42.54 6.01
C GLU A 134 -19.64 41.24 5.64
N ALA A 135 -20.87 41.30 5.17
CA ALA A 135 -21.60 40.10 4.70
C ALA A 135 -20.84 39.36 3.56
N LEU A 136 -20.27 40.10 2.60
CA LEU A 136 -19.48 39.51 1.51
C LEU A 136 -18.16 38.90 2.01
N LYS A 137 -17.54 39.46 3.05
CA LYS A 137 -16.34 38.85 3.67
C LYS A 137 -16.68 37.53 4.35
N ASP A 138 -17.82 37.47 5.04
CA ASP A 138 -18.29 36.22 5.66
C ASP A 138 -18.56 35.16 4.58
N GLU A 139 -19.18 35.54 3.45
CA GLU A 139 -19.40 34.65 2.32
C GLU A 139 -18.09 34.14 1.71
N ILE A 140 -17.08 35.00 1.57
CA ILE A 140 -15.73 34.59 1.13
C ILE A 140 -15.16 33.57 2.11
N THR A 141 -15.26 33.79 3.41
CA THR A 141 -14.73 32.91 4.44
C THR A 141 -15.39 31.53 4.35
N GLN A 142 -16.72 31.46 4.21
CA GLN A 142 -17.45 30.21 4.02
C GLN A 142 -17.04 29.51 2.73
N THR A 143 -16.90 30.27 1.64
CA THR A 143 -16.46 29.72 0.34
C THR A 143 -15.05 29.14 0.42
N GLN A 144 -14.14 29.78 1.15
CA GLN A 144 -12.78 29.29 1.36
C GLN A 144 -12.74 28.04 2.24
N LEU A 145 -13.59 27.95 3.27
CA LEU A 145 -13.72 26.74 4.07
C LEU A 145 -14.24 25.57 3.24
N GLU A 146 -15.22 25.81 2.37
CA GLU A 146 -15.72 24.77 1.45
C GLU A 146 -14.65 24.35 0.44
N GLU A 147 -13.86 25.30 -0.10
CA GLU A 147 -12.73 24.99 -0.95
C GLU A 147 -11.75 24.03 -0.25
N GLN A 148 -11.35 24.34 0.99
CA GLN A 148 -10.43 23.49 1.75
C GLN A 148 -11.00 22.08 1.94
N ARG A 149 -12.28 21.98 2.33
CA ARG A 149 -12.97 20.71 2.48
C ARG A 149 -12.97 19.89 1.18
N GLN A 150 -13.26 20.54 0.05
CA GLN A 150 -13.27 19.86 -1.24
C GLN A 150 -11.87 19.40 -1.66
N ARG A 151 -10.81 20.15 -1.33
CA ARG A 151 -9.43 19.71 -1.56
C ARG A 151 -9.01 18.53 -0.67
N GLU A 152 -9.54 18.42 0.53
CA GLU A 152 -9.33 17.23 1.38
C GLU A 152 -10.03 16.01 0.79
N ILE A 153 -11.29 16.14 0.34
CA ILE A 153 -12.03 15.08 -0.35
C ILE A 153 -11.28 14.63 -1.62
N LEU A 154 -10.85 15.58 -2.45
CA LEU A 154 -10.04 15.30 -3.64
C LEU A 154 -8.84 14.41 -3.30
N LYS A 155 -8.04 14.81 -2.32
CA LYS A 155 -6.84 14.09 -1.91
C LYS A 155 -7.15 12.68 -1.39
N ASP A 156 -8.19 12.55 -0.57
CA ASP A 156 -8.60 11.27 0.02
C ASP A 156 -9.13 10.32 -1.05
N GLU A 157 -10.02 10.78 -1.91
CA GLU A 157 -10.59 9.96 -2.98
C GLU A 157 -9.54 9.59 -4.05
N GLN A 158 -8.64 10.50 -4.41
CA GLN A 158 -7.51 10.17 -5.29
C GLN A 158 -6.64 9.06 -4.70
N ALA A 159 -6.29 9.17 -3.41
CA ALA A 159 -5.47 8.16 -2.72
C ALA A 159 -6.16 6.79 -2.66
N LYS A 160 -7.49 6.74 -2.46
CA LYS A 160 -8.27 5.48 -2.48
C LYS A 160 -8.24 4.85 -3.87
N GLY A 161 -8.52 5.61 -4.91
CA GLY A 161 -8.47 5.11 -6.30
C GLY A 161 -7.09 4.58 -6.66
N ASP A 162 -6.05 5.32 -6.33
CA ASP A 162 -4.66 4.93 -6.57
C ASP A 162 -4.28 3.67 -5.78
N ALA A 163 -4.71 3.54 -4.52
CA ALA A 163 -4.45 2.35 -3.71
C ALA A 163 -5.09 1.09 -4.32
N ILE A 164 -6.31 1.17 -4.82
CA ILE A 164 -7.00 0.06 -5.50
C ILE A 164 -6.26 -0.30 -6.80
N TYR A 165 -5.94 0.69 -7.62
CA TYR A 165 -5.29 0.48 -8.90
C TYR A 165 -3.89 -0.12 -8.75
N TRP A 166 -3.04 0.43 -7.86
CA TRP A 166 -1.67 -0.03 -7.71
C TRP A 166 -1.56 -1.37 -6.98
N ALA A 167 -2.57 -1.78 -6.20
CA ALA A 167 -2.56 -3.06 -5.51
C ALA A 167 -2.49 -4.26 -6.45
N ILE A 168 -3.00 -4.16 -7.68
CA ILE A 168 -2.96 -5.25 -8.67
C ILE A 168 -1.54 -5.57 -9.16
N TYR A 169 -0.64 -4.58 -9.11
CA TYR A 169 0.75 -4.73 -9.54
C TYR A 169 1.66 -5.28 -8.44
N ASN A 170 1.11 -5.58 -7.27
CA ASN A 170 1.86 -6.29 -6.24
C ASN A 170 2.09 -7.74 -6.68
N LEU A 171 3.33 -8.08 -7.02
CA LEU A 171 3.74 -9.41 -7.44
C LEU A 171 4.07 -10.34 -6.25
N ASP A 172 4.13 -9.83 -5.03
CA ASP A 172 4.34 -10.62 -3.81
C ASP A 172 3.02 -11.27 -3.37
N ARG A 173 2.63 -12.33 -4.11
CA ARG A 173 1.41 -13.08 -3.86
C ARG A 173 1.76 -14.43 -3.27
N LYS A 174 1.21 -14.71 -2.12
CA LYS A 174 1.37 -16.01 -1.45
C LYS A 174 0.64 -17.09 -2.24
N ASN A 175 1.20 -18.31 -2.17
CA ASN A 175 0.59 -19.50 -2.75
C ASN A 175 -0.75 -19.81 -2.05
N PRO A 176 -1.90 -19.74 -2.75
CA PRO A 176 -3.20 -20.03 -2.15
C PRO A 176 -3.38 -21.52 -1.82
N ASN A 177 -2.57 -22.40 -2.44
CA ASN A 177 -2.61 -23.85 -2.25
C ASN A 177 -1.58 -24.32 -1.23
N SER A 178 -0.80 -23.42 -0.64
CA SER A 178 0.20 -23.76 0.36
C SER A 178 -0.48 -24.30 1.62
N GLN A 179 -0.19 -25.56 1.95
CA GLN A 179 -0.56 -26.17 3.22
C GLN A 179 0.35 -25.72 4.38
N GLN A 180 1.14 -24.68 4.20
CA GLN A 180 1.83 -24.09 5.33
C GLN A 180 0.78 -23.43 6.24
N ASP A 181 0.22 -24.26 7.09
CA ASP A 181 -0.32 -23.80 8.36
C ASP A 181 0.81 -23.05 9.07
N PHE A 182 0.83 -21.74 8.90
CA PHE A 182 1.37 -20.93 9.95
C PHE A 182 0.38 -21.11 11.11
N GLU A 183 0.54 -22.21 11.85
CA GLU A 183 0.02 -22.24 13.20
C GLU A 183 0.62 -21.02 13.90
N HIS A 184 -0.12 -19.93 13.85
CA HIS A 184 0.07 -18.88 14.84
C HIS A 184 -0.30 -19.54 16.16
N LEU A 185 0.71 -20.14 16.80
CA LEU A 185 0.56 -20.60 18.18
C LEU A 185 -0.08 -19.46 18.97
N PRO A 186 -1.17 -19.73 19.66
CA PRO A 186 -1.77 -18.73 20.52
C PRO A 186 -0.69 -18.03 21.35
N PRO A 187 -0.78 -16.73 21.60
CA PRO A 187 0.24 -16.01 22.37
C PRO A 187 0.60 -16.69 23.70
N GLU A 188 -0.37 -17.37 24.31
CA GLU A 188 -0.17 -18.14 25.54
C GLU A 188 0.73 -19.36 25.33
N GLN A 189 0.59 -20.09 24.21
CA GLN A 189 1.46 -21.22 23.89
C GLN A 189 2.86 -20.74 23.52
N LEU A 190 2.97 -19.65 22.76
CA LEU A 190 4.26 -19.07 22.44
C LEU A 190 5.01 -18.61 23.69
N LEU A 191 4.30 -18.01 24.66
CA LEU A 191 4.86 -17.61 25.94
C LEU A 191 5.31 -18.83 26.75
N ALA A 192 4.53 -19.92 26.79
CA ALA A 192 4.88 -21.16 27.46
C ALA A 192 6.16 -21.78 26.87
N ASP A 193 6.26 -21.84 25.53
CA ASP A 193 7.44 -22.35 24.82
C ASP A 193 8.70 -21.50 25.10
N ILE A 194 8.55 -20.18 25.17
CA ILE A 194 9.66 -19.26 25.53
C ILE A 194 10.14 -19.56 26.96
N LEU A 195 9.22 -19.65 27.93
CA LEU A 195 9.56 -19.91 29.32
C LEU A 195 10.22 -21.28 29.51
N GLU A 196 9.78 -22.31 28.79
CA GLU A 196 10.41 -23.64 28.82
C GLU A 196 11.85 -23.61 28.28
N LYS A 197 12.06 -22.90 27.17
CA LYS A 197 13.40 -22.74 26.59
C LYS A 197 14.32 -21.92 27.49
N ASP A 198 13.84 -20.88 28.13
CA ASP A 198 14.61 -20.09 29.11
C ASP A 198 15.02 -20.90 30.29
N LYS A 199 14.13 -21.78 30.82
CA LYS A 199 14.43 -22.72 31.89
C LYS A 199 15.54 -23.69 31.48
N ARG A 200 15.44 -24.22 30.25
CA ARG A 200 16.46 -25.15 29.72
C ARG A 200 17.83 -24.47 29.56
N VAL A 201 17.84 -23.22 29.09
CA VAL A 201 19.09 -22.42 29.02
C VAL A 201 19.69 -22.23 30.40
N ALA A 202 18.87 -21.90 31.41
CA ALA A 202 19.35 -21.74 32.79
C ALA A 202 19.94 -23.05 33.38
N GLU A 203 19.33 -24.19 33.10
CA GLU A 203 19.84 -25.51 33.49
C GLU A 203 21.22 -25.79 32.84
N ILE A 204 21.33 -25.60 31.52
CA ILE A 204 22.61 -25.78 30.80
C ILE A 204 23.68 -24.83 31.34
N MET A 205 23.37 -23.60 31.63
CA MET A 205 24.30 -22.63 32.21
C MET A 205 24.76 -23.06 33.63
N ALA A 206 23.88 -23.69 34.42
CA ALA A 206 24.24 -24.21 35.72
C ALA A 206 25.17 -25.42 35.61
N GLU A 207 24.91 -26.34 34.65
CA GLU A 207 25.78 -27.48 34.35
C GLU A 207 27.20 -27.03 33.93
N ILE A 208 27.28 -26.04 33.01
CA ILE A 208 28.56 -25.48 32.58
C ILE A 208 29.32 -24.89 33.77
N ARG A 209 28.63 -24.14 34.67
CA ARG A 209 29.26 -23.59 35.87
C ARG A 209 29.80 -24.64 36.82
N GLN A 210 29.11 -25.80 36.93
CA GLN A 210 29.59 -26.91 37.75
C GLN A 210 30.83 -27.58 37.14
N LEU A 211 30.84 -27.80 35.83
CA LEU A 211 32.00 -28.33 35.11
C LEU A 211 33.23 -27.45 35.25
N LEU A 212 33.07 -26.15 35.08
CA LEU A 212 34.17 -25.20 35.24
C LEU A 212 34.72 -25.07 36.67
N LYS A 213 33.91 -25.46 37.69
CA LYS A 213 34.38 -25.51 39.10
C LYS A 213 35.04 -26.82 39.46
N SER A 214 34.77 -27.89 38.73
CA SER A 214 35.37 -29.22 38.96
C SER A 214 36.74 -29.37 38.34
N ASP A 215 37.09 -28.50 37.38
CA ASP A 215 38.41 -28.47 36.70
C ASP A 215 39.38 -27.45 37.31
N SER A 216 39.02 -26.82 38.43
CA SER A 216 39.89 -25.89 39.20
C SER A 216 40.25 -26.48 40.54
#